data_00ed1d45a90baf65f5ea96da38d1db05
#
_entry.id   00ed1d45a90baf65f5ea96da38d1db05
#
_cell.length_a   1.000
_cell.length_b   1.000
_cell.length_c   1.000
_cell.angle_alpha   90.00
_cell.angle_beta   90.00
_cell.angle_gamma   90.00
#
_symmetry.space_group_name_H-M   'P 1'
#
loop_
_entity.id
_entity.type
_entity.pdbx_description
1 polymer ?
#
loop_
_entity_poly.entity_id
_entity_poly.type
_entity_poly.pdbx_seq_one_letter_code
_entity_poly.pdbx_strand_id
1 'polypeptide(L)'
;EGFLALEAARRGMEPDRIARHNIANEFRSKGATALMEAVYAEATKDGIPDRLIVEPQHTKAEVEFIKEQGGIVIAVDADLPIRYERIKKRGTAKDNVTYEEFVRVQTLEMVSDDPNKNNLAASIEAADHYVLNNGTLEELHIELDELCEKLGI
;
A
#
# COMPACT_ATOMS: atom_id res chain seq x y z
N GLU A 1 7.19 1.88 13.88
CA GLU A 1 5.82 1.52 14.30
C GLU A 1 4.83 2.23 13.36
N GLY A 2 3.81 1.52 12.83
CA GLY A 2 2.94 2.11 11.83
C GLY A 2 1.97 3.14 12.45
N PHE A 3 1.57 4.15 11.66
CA PHE A 3 0.69 5.25 12.07
C PHE A 3 -0.56 4.80 12.85
N LEU A 4 -1.26 3.77 12.37
CA LEU A 4 -2.48 3.28 13.04
C LEU A 4 -2.22 2.71 14.45
N ALA A 5 -1.04 2.16 14.69
CA ALA A 5 -0.66 1.70 16.02
C ALA A 5 -0.34 2.87 16.96
N LEU A 6 0.34 3.90 16.45
CA LEU A 6 0.59 5.14 17.19
C LEU A 6 -0.71 5.84 17.53
N GLU A 7 -1.64 5.92 16.60
CA GLU A 7 -2.93 6.56 16.80
C GLU A 7 -3.82 5.79 17.81
N ALA A 8 -3.79 4.45 17.77
CA ALA A 8 -4.45 3.63 18.80
C ALA A 8 -3.89 3.91 20.20
N ALA A 9 -2.56 3.96 20.33
CA ALA A 9 -1.89 4.26 21.59
C ALA A 9 -2.23 5.68 22.10
N ARG A 10 -2.29 6.69 21.21
CA ARG A 10 -2.71 8.06 21.55
C ARG A 10 -4.14 8.12 22.10
N ARG A 11 -5.01 7.22 21.63
CA ARG A 11 -6.40 7.08 22.10
C ARG A 11 -6.56 6.19 23.33
N GLY A 12 -5.44 5.69 23.89
CA GLY A 12 -5.45 4.78 25.05
C GLY A 12 -5.99 3.38 24.71
N MET A 13 -5.92 2.97 23.46
CA MET A 13 -6.37 1.67 22.96
C MET A 13 -5.18 0.74 22.74
N GLU A 14 -5.37 -0.55 23.02
CA GLU A 14 -4.41 -1.56 22.55
C GLU A 14 -4.33 -1.55 21.01
N PRO A 15 -3.12 -1.49 20.41
CA PRO A 15 -2.96 -1.37 18.98
C PRO A 15 -3.16 -2.72 18.26
N ASP A 16 -4.23 -3.44 18.60
CA ASP A 16 -4.59 -4.69 17.98
C ASP A 16 -5.15 -4.49 16.55
N ARG A 17 -5.48 -5.59 15.89
CA ARG A 17 -6.00 -5.57 14.53
C ARG A 17 -7.34 -4.85 14.42
N ILE A 18 -8.20 -5.00 15.43
CA ILE A 18 -9.56 -4.44 15.43
C ILE A 18 -9.49 -2.93 15.61
N ALA A 19 -8.72 -2.46 16.59
CA ALA A 19 -8.51 -1.03 16.83
C ALA A 19 -7.95 -0.32 15.58
N ARG A 20 -6.89 -0.87 14.97
CA ARG A 20 -6.30 -0.32 13.74
C ARG A 20 -7.28 -0.30 12.57
N HIS A 21 -8.08 -1.35 12.40
CA HIS A 21 -9.11 -1.41 11.36
C HIS A 21 -10.18 -0.33 11.56
N ASN A 22 -10.68 -0.17 12.78
CA ASN A 22 -11.70 0.83 13.11
C ASN A 22 -11.18 2.25 12.90
N ILE A 23 -9.96 2.53 13.34
CA ILE A 23 -9.30 3.83 13.14
C ILE A 23 -9.14 4.11 11.63
N ALA A 24 -8.66 3.15 10.84
CA ALA A 24 -8.52 3.32 9.41
C ALA A 24 -9.87 3.62 8.73
N ASN A 25 -10.94 2.92 9.12
CA ASN A 25 -12.28 3.16 8.57
C ASN A 25 -12.84 4.54 8.99
N GLU A 26 -12.56 4.99 10.21
CA GLU A 26 -12.92 6.34 10.65
C GLU A 26 -12.25 7.41 9.76
N PHE A 27 -10.96 7.27 9.47
CA PHE A 27 -10.29 8.19 8.55
C PHE A 27 -10.91 8.13 7.15
N ARG A 28 -11.11 6.95 6.58
CA ARG A 28 -11.70 6.78 5.25
C ARG A 28 -13.13 7.32 5.14
N SER A 29 -13.88 7.30 6.23
CA SER A 29 -15.22 7.91 6.25
C SER A 29 -15.21 9.44 6.11
N LYS A 30 -14.07 10.08 6.35
CA LYS A 30 -13.89 11.55 6.22
C LYS A 30 -13.48 11.95 4.80
N GLY A 31 -12.99 11.02 3.99
CA GLY A 31 -12.58 11.25 2.61
C GLY A 31 -11.61 10.18 2.09
N ALA A 32 -11.52 10.04 0.78
CA ALA A 32 -10.71 9.03 0.12
C ALA A 32 -9.20 9.15 0.42
N THR A 33 -8.71 10.36 0.72
CA THR A 33 -7.30 10.66 1.03
C THR A 33 -7.02 10.84 2.53
N ALA A 34 -8.07 10.97 3.37
CA ALA A 34 -7.93 11.41 4.76
C ALA A 34 -6.97 10.55 5.61
N LEU A 35 -6.89 9.25 5.37
CA LEU A 35 -5.92 8.40 6.05
C LEU A 35 -4.49 8.70 5.57
N MET A 36 -4.30 8.85 4.28
CA MET A 36 -2.99 9.14 3.68
C MET A 36 -2.47 10.52 4.10
N GLU A 37 -3.35 11.53 4.10
CA GLU A 37 -3.04 12.87 4.61
C GLU A 37 -2.55 12.83 6.06
N ALA A 38 -3.25 12.08 6.92
CA ALA A 38 -2.87 11.94 8.33
C ALA A 38 -1.53 11.20 8.50
N VAL A 39 -1.29 10.15 7.71
CA VAL A 39 -0.01 9.42 7.69
C VAL A 39 1.13 10.34 7.25
N TYR A 40 0.93 11.08 6.16
CA TYR A 40 1.92 12.00 5.63
C TYR A 40 2.21 13.15 6.61
N ALA A 41 1.18 13.76 7.18
CA ALA A 41 1.32 14.82 8.17
C ALA A 41 2.11 14.34 9.42
N GLU A 42 1.85 13.12 9.89
CA GLU A 42 2.62 12.54 11.00
C GLU A 42 4.08 12.31 10.63
N ALA A 43 4.33 11.80 9.42
CA ALA A 43 5.68 11.51 8.96
C ALA A 43 6.52 12.79 8.73
N THR A 44 5.88 13.91 8.45
CA THR A 44 6.53 15.18 8.09
C THR A 44 6.40 16.27 9.16
N LYS A 45 5.82 15.97 10.33
CA LYS A 45 5.56 16.96 11.40
C LYS A 45 6.80 17.68 11.93
N ASP A 46 7.95 17.02 11.89
CA ASP A 46 9.24 17.57 12.35
C ASP A 46 10.12 18.04 11.16
N GLY A 47 9.53 18.14 9.96
CA GLY A 47 10.18 18.47 8.69
C GLY A 47 10.13 17.32 7.71
N ILE A 48 10.24 17.63 6.41
CA ILE A 48 10.28 16.59 5.36
C ILE A 48 11.66 15.94 5.40
N PRO A 49 11.75 14.61 5.62
CA PRO A 49 13.02 13.91 5.60
C PRO A 49 13.57 13.85 4.15
N ASP A 50 14.89 13.71 4.00
CA ASP A 50 15.55 13.58 2.69
C ASP A 50 14.99 12.40 1.87
N ARG A 51 14.53 11.35 2.55
CA ARG A 51 13.91 10.18 1.94
C ARG A 51 12.70 9.75 2.78
N LEU A 52 11.56 9.62 2.12
CA LEU A 52 10.31 9.14 2.72
C LEU A 52 9.68 8.10 1.80
N ILE A 53 9.47 6.89 2.31
CA ILE A 53 8.70 5.85 1.63
C ILE A 53 7.34 5.77 2.29
N VAL A 54 6.30 5.89 1.49
CA VAL A 54 4.90 5.80 1.94
C VAL A 54 4.24 4.60 1.27
N GLU A 55 3.79 3.65 2.07
CA GLU A 55 3.15 2.41 1.60
C GLU A 55 2.05 1.93 2.56
N PRO A 56 1.06 1.19 2.09
CA PRO A 56 0.63 1.00 0.70
C PRO A 56 -0.40 2.06 0.27
N GLN A 57 -0.53 2.30 -1.04
CA GLN A 57 -1.64 3.03 -1.63
C GLN A 57 -2.66 2.04 -2.19
N HIS A 58 -3.93 2.25 -1.87
CA HIS A 58 -5.01 1.34 -2.26
C HIS A 58 -6.04 1.98 -3.18
N THR A 59 -5.98 3.30 -3.36
CA THR A 59 -6.91 4.06 -4.19
C THR A 59 -6.17 5.03 -5.11
N LYS A 60 -6.78 5.35 -6.25
CA LYS A 60 -6.25 6.37 -7.16
C LYS A 60 -6.05 7.72 -6.46
N ALA A 61 -6.98 8.11 -5.58
CA ALA A 61 -6.89 9.38 -4.85
C ALA A 61 -5.67 9.45 -3.92
N GLU A 62 -5.30 8.33 -3.28
CA GLU A 62 -4.08 8.26 -2.46
C GLU A 62 -2.81 8.39 -3.33
N VAL A 63 -2.80 7.78 -4.52
CA VAL A 63 -1.69 7.94 -5.49
C VAL A 63 -1.56 9.39 -5.94
N GLU A 64 -2.67 10.02 -6.34
CA GLU A 64 -2.70 11.42 -6.77
C GLU A 64 -2.23 12.35 -5.65
N PHE A 65 -2.67 12.13 -4.42
CA PHE A 65 -2.20 12.89 -3.26
C PHE A 65 -0.68 12.82 -3.09
N ILE A 66 -0.08 11.63 -3.16
CA ILE A 66 1.39 11.49 -3.05
C ILE A 66 2.11 12.23 -4.18
N LYS A 67 1.59 12.17 -5.40
CA LYS A 67 2.14 12.91 -6.56
C LYS A 67 2.03 14.42 -6.38
N GLU A 68 0.95 14.93 -5.81
CA GLU A 68 0.78 16.35 -5.46
C GLU A 68 1.79 16.82 -4.40
N GLN A 69 2.25 15.93 -3.52
CA GLN A 69 3.34 16.21 -2.59
C GLN A 69 4.74 16.13 -3.22
N GLY A 70 4.84 15.91 -4.54
CA GLY A 70 6.11 15.77 -5.27
C GLY A 70 6.70 14.36 -5.17
N GLY A 71 5.94 13.39 -4.69
CA GLY A 71 6.35 11.98 -4.63
C GLY A 71 6.29 11.29 -5.99
N ILE A 72 7.10 10.25 -6.16
CA ILE A 72 7.08 9.35 -7.31
C ILE A 72 6.43 8.04 -6.87
N VAL A 73 5.42 7.58 -7.60
CA VAL A 73 4.70 6.35 -7.26
C VAL A 73 5.14 5.22 -8.17
N ILE A 74 5.67 4.16 -7.56
CA ILE A 74 6.10 2.94 -8.22
C ILE A 74 5.12 1.82 -7.86
N ALA A 75 4.39 1.31 -8.84
CA ALA A 75 3.57 0.11 -8.67
C ALA A 75 4.44 -1.13 -8.88
N VAL A 76 4.42 -2.02 -7.88
CA VAL A 76 5.09 -3.33 -7.98
C VAL A 76 4.02 -4.40 -7.94
N ASP A 77 3.92 -5.20 -8.99
CA ASP A 77 2.94 -6.27 -9.09
C ASP A 77 3.60 -7.60 -9.49
N ALA A 78 2.87 -8.68 -9.42
CA ALA A 78 3.28 -9.99 -9.90
C ALA A 78 2.05 -10.80 -10.35
N ASP A 79 2.27 -11.75 -11.24
CA ASP A 79 1.21 -12.63 -11.72
C ASP A 79 0.52 -13.37 -10.57
N LEU A 80 -0.79 -13.51 -10.68
CA LEU A 80 -1.64 -14.06 -9.62
C LEU A 80 -1.16 -15.42 -9.10
N PRO A 81 -0.75 -16.40 -9.95
CA PRO A 81 -0.22 -17.68 -9.48
C PRO A 81 1.08 -17.49 -8.67
N ILE A 82 1.96 -16.60 -9.08
CA ILE A 82 3.23 -16.33 -8.39
C ILE A 82 2.97 -15.71 -7.01
N ARG A 83 2.02 -14.76 -6.93
CA ARG A 83 1.59 -14.18 -5.64
C ARG A 83 1.04 -15.24 -4.69
N TYR A 84 0.22 -16.17 -5.21
CA TYR A 84 -0.31 -17.28 -4.41
C TYR A 84 0.80 -18.19 -3.87
N GLU A 85 1.74 -18.62 -4.73
CA GLU A 85 2.87 -19.43 -4.31
C GLU A 85 3.72 -18.73 -3.24
N ARG A 86 3.91 -17.42 -3.36
CA ARG A 86 4.66 -16.64 -2.38
C ARG A 86 3.96 -16.57 -1.02
N ILE A 87 2.64 -16.36 -0.98
CA ILE A 87 1.89 -16.36 0.30
C ILE A 87 1.89 -17.75 0.94
N LYS A 88 1.78 -18.83 0.16
CA LYS A 88 1.89 -20.21 0.67
C LYS A 88 3.26 -20.46 1.30
N LYS A 89 4.35 -19.99 0.69
CA LYS A 89 5.70 -20.09 1.26
C LYS A 89 5.87 -19.25 2.52
N ARG A 90 5.27 -18.06 2.60
CA ARG A 90 5.29 -17.20 3.78
C ARG A 90 4.59 -17.86 4.97
N GLY A 91 3.51 -18.59 4.74
CA GLY A 91 2.89 -19.51 5.68
C GLY A 91 2.34 -18.87 6.95
N THR A 92 1.93 -17.60 6.91
CA THR A 92 1.27 -16.96 8.06
C THR A 92 -0.17 -17.47 8.20
N ALA A 93 -0.79 -17.27 9.36
CA ALA A 93 -2.18 -17.69 9.59
C ALA A 93 -3.18 -17.09 8.57
N LYS A 94 -2.85 -15.94 7.96
CA LYS A 94 -3.65 -15.29 6.91
C LYS A 94 -3.50 -15.96 5.55
N ASP A 95 -2.45 -16.72 5.35
CA ASP A 95 -2.05 -17.31 4.06
C ASP A 95 -2.62 -18.72 3.87
N ASN A 96 -3.36 -19.24 4.86
CA ASN A 96 -3.99 -20.55 4.79
C ASN A 96 -5.35 -20.49 4.08
N VAL A 97 -5.30 -20.19 2.78
CA VAL A 97 -6.48 -20.05 1.90
C VAL A 97 -6.30 -20.95 0.67
N THR A 98 -7.41 -21.36 0.04
CA THR A 98 -7.35 -22.03 -1.28
C THR A 98 -7.02 -21.03 -2.38
N TYR A 99 -6.61 -21.52 -3.55
CA TYR A 99 -6.35 -20.66 -4.71
C TYR A 99 -7.60 -19.91 -5.16
N GLU A 100 -8.74 -20.58 -5.18
CA GLU A 100 -10.03 -19.99 -5.55
C GLU A 100 -10.44 -18.87 -4.59
N GLU A 101 -10.25 -19.07 -3.29
CA GLU A 101 -10.54 -18.05 -2.28
C GLU A 101 -9.56 -16.86 -2.41
N PHE A 102 -8.29 -17.12 -2.62
CA PHE A 102 -7.29 -16.09 -2.89
C PHE A 102 -7.67 -15.25 -4.13
N VAL A 103 -7.98 -15.90 -5.27
CA VAL A 103 -8.42 -15.21 -6.50
C VAL A 103 -9.66 -14.36 -6.24
N ARG A 104 -10.66 -14.90 -5.55
CA ARG A 104 -11.88 -14.16 -5.21
C ARG A 104 -11.58 -12.89 -4.41
N VAL A 105 -10.73 -12.97 -3.39
CA VAL A 105 -10.36 -11.81 -2.57
C VAL A 105 -9.60 -10.79 -3.42
N GLN A 106 -8.61 -11.24 -4.20
CA GLN A 106 -7.84 -10.35 -5.09
C GLN A 106 -8.75 -9.61 -6.09
N THR A 107 -9.74 -10.30 -6.67
CA THR A 107 -10.69 -9.67 -7.60
C THR A 107 -11.51 -8.57 -6.91
N LEU A 108 -11.91 -8.77 -5.66
CA LEU A 108 -12.66 -7.76 -4.89
C LEU A 108 -11.81 -6.54 -4.52
N GLU A 109 -10.50 -6.70 -4.40
CA GLU A 109 -9.57 -5.60 -4.11
C GLU A 109 -9.15 -4.83 -5.35
N MET A 110 -9.24 -5.46 -6.54
CA MET A 110 -8.79 -4.86 -7.80
C MET A 110 -9.70 -3.76 -8.30
N VAL A 111 -11.02 -3.91 -8.17
CA VAL A 111 -11.98 -2.95 -8.74
C VAL A 111 -13.09 -2.63 -7.73
N SER A 112 -13.35 -1.34 -7.54
CA SER A 112 -14.49 -0.85 -6.76
C SER A 112 -14.99 0.47 -7.34
N ASP A 113 -16.30 0.64 -7.40
CA ASP A 113 -16.95 1.91 -7.76
C ASP A 113 -17.05 2.87 -6.55
N ASP A 114 -16.79 2.39 -5.34
CA ASP A 114 -16.78 3.20 -4.12
C ASP A 114 -15.38 3.82 -3.94
N PRO A 115 -15.24 5.16 -3.99
CA PRO A 115 -13.96 5.84 -3.92
C PRO A 115 -13.23 5.64 -2.57
N ASN A 116 -13.94 5.19 -1.53
CA ASN A 116 -13.37 4.93 -0.21
C ASN A 116 -12.92 3.47 -0.02
N LYS A 117 -13.12 2.62 -1.02
CA LYS A 117 -12.69 1.23 -1.03
C LYS A 117 -11.47 1.01 -1.90
N ASN A 118 -10.79 -0.10 -1.66
CA ASN A 118 -9.65 -0.51 -2.48
C ASN A 118 -10.04 -0.59 -3.95
N ASN A 119 -9.24 0.03 -4.79
CA ASN A 119 -9.28 -0.08 -6.24
C ASN A 119 -7.84 -0.12 -6.75
N LEU A 120 -7.21 -1.28 -6.60
CA LEU A 120 -5.80 -1.46 -6.92
C LEU A 120 -5.51 -1.28 -8.41
N ALA A 121 -6.45 -1.65 -9.29
CA ALA A 121 -6.29 -1.44 -10.73
C ALA A 121 -6.13 0.04 -11.05
N ALA A 122 -6.99 0.90 -10.50
CA ALA A 122 -6.91 2.35 -10.70
C ALA A 122 -5.67 2.96 -10.03
N SER A 123 -5.20 2.39 -8.91
CA SER A 123 -3.95 2.82 -8.25
C SER A 123 -2.73 2.49 -9.11
N ILE A 124 -2.68 1.28 -9.66
CA ILE A 124 -1.60 0.82 -10.55
C ILE A 124 -1.58 1.67 -11.83
N GLU A 125 -2.73 1.92 -12.44
CA GLU A 125 -2.85 2.76 -13.64
C GLU A 125 -2.39 4.21 -13.41
N ALA A 126 -2.60 4.74 -12.21
CA ALA A 126 -2.22 6.10 -11.84
C ALA A 126 -0.73 6.22 -11.42
N ALA A 127 -0.02 5.12 -11.20
CA ALA A 127 1.39 5.13 -10.83
C ALA A 127 2.28 5.72 -11.94
N ASP A 128 3.42 6.30 -11.55
CA ASP A 128 4.40 6.86 -12.50
C ASP A 128 5.24 5.77 -13.17
N HIS A 129 5.50 4.69 -12.45
CA HIS A 129 6.28 3.54 -12.91
C HIS A 129 5.63 2.23 -12.50
N TYR A 130 5.87 1.21 -13.31
CA TYR A 130 5.39 -0.15 -13.06
C TYR A 130 6.55 -1.14 -13.14
N VAL A 131 6.66 -1.99 -12.13
CA VAL A 131 7.66 -3.06 -12.02
C VAL A 131 6.94 -4.40 -11.88
N LEU A 132 7.25 -5.34 -12.78
CA LEU A 132 6.67 -6.68 -12.75
C LEU A 132 7.58 -7.67 -12.01
N ASN A 133 7.29 -7.91 -10.76
CA ASN A 133 8.04 -8.80 -9.87
C ASN A 133 7.65 -10.28 -10.08
N ASN A 134 7.91 -10.84 -11.25
CA ASN A 134 7.68 -12.26 -11.52
C ASN A 134 8.90 -13.15 -11.26
N GLY A 135 10.07 -12.55 -11.16
CA GLY A 135 11.35 -13.23 -10.99
C GLY A 135 11.78 -13.43 -9.54
N THR A 136 13.06 -13.47 -9.35
CA THR A 136 13.73 -13.55 -8.04
C THR A 136 13.76 -12.21 -7.33
N LEU A 137 14.08 -12.21 -6.05
CA LEU A 137 14.30 -10.98 -5.29
C LEU A 137 15.52 -10.19 -5.81
N GLU A 138 16.52 -10.90 -6.30
CA GLU A 138 17.74 -10.29 -6.87
C GLU A 138 17.42 -9.54 -8.18
N GLU A 139 16.63 -10.14 -9.07
CA GLU A 139 16.17 -9.48 -10.29
C GLU A 139 15.31 -8.24 -9.98
N LEU A 140 14.43 -8.32 -8.98
CA LEU A 140 13.65 -7.17 -8.52
C LEU A 140 14.54 -6.03 -8.01
N HIS A 141 15.58 -6.37 -7.22
CA HIS A 141 16.50 -5.35 -6.70
C HIS A 141 17.26 -4.66 -7.84
N ILE A 142 17.76 -5.42 -8.81
CA ILE A 142 18.44 -4.85 -9.99
C ILE A 142 17.51 -3.88 -10.73
N GLU A 143 16.27 -4.30 -11.02
CA GLU A 143 15.30 -3.44 -11.73
C GLU A 143 14.96 -2.17 -10.95
N LEU A 144 14.81 -2.28 -9.62
CA LEU A 144 14.54 -1.11 -8.77
C LEU A 144 15.76 -0.18 -8.67
N ASP A 145 16.98 -0.73 -8.55
CA ASP A 145 18.21 0.07 -8.50
C ASP A 145 18.41 0.85 -9.82
N GLU A 146 18.22 0.20 -10.98
CA GLU A 146 18.24 0.86 -12.29
C GLU A 146 17.18 1.95 -12.41
N LEU A 147 15.97 1.71 -11.89
CA LEU A 147 14.89 2.69 -11.86
C LEU A 147 15.25 3.89 -10.97
N CYS A 148 15.78 3.65 -9.76
CA CYS A 148 16.20 4.71 -8.84
C CYS A 148 17.32 5.57 -9.44
N GLU A 149 18.34 4.94 -10.05
CA GLU A 149 19.42 5.67 -10.76
C GLU A 149 18.85 6.56 -11.88
N LYS A 150 17.93 6.03 -12.69
CA LYS A 150 17.27 6.78 -13.76
C LYS A 150 16.46 7.97 -13.25
N LEU A 151 15.87 7.85 -12.07
CA LEU A 151 15.07 8.88 -11.42
C LEU A 151 15.93 9.88 -10.61
N GLY A 152 17.18 9.55 -10.36
CA GLY A 152 18.09 10.38 -9.56
C GLY A 152 17.80 10.38 -8.06
N ILE A 153 17.27 9.26 -7.52
CA ILE A 153 16.88 9.11 -6.11
C ILE A 153 17.66 7.99 -5.42
#